data_a0a3a2343916bd67a6271da3d0011793
#
_entry.id   a0a3a2343916bd67a6271da3d0011793
#
_cell.length_a   1.000
_cell.length_b   1.000
_cell.length_c   1.000
_cell.angle_alpha   90.00
_cell.angle_beta   90.00
_cell.angle_gamma   90.00
#
_symmetry.space_group_name_H-M   'P 1'
#
loop_
_entity.id
_entity.type
_entity.pdbx_description
1 polymer ?
#
loop_
_entity_poly.entity_id
_entity_poly.type
_entity_poly.pdbx_seq_one_letter_code
_entity_poly.pdbx_strand_id
1 'polypeptide(L)'
;MDKATELFPVLETERLVLREVTNKDAQQIFDYLSDEEVMKYYGLEPFKTIDEALDEISWYQSLFNQKKGIRWGITLKEQGEVIGSCGFHNKVSQHYRTEIGFELSRKYWGQGLAREAIEAIIQYGMEYMTLHRIEALIEPPNLPSQRLVEKLGFTREGLLRDYEFTKGKFDNLFIYSLLKTDVEN
;
A
#
# COMPACT_ATOMS: atom_id res chain seq x y z
N MET A 1 -10.31 9.45 -30.77
CA MET A 1 -10.93 9.44 -29.42
C MET A 1 -9.84 9.74 -28.44
N ASP A 2 -9.78 11.00 -28.00
CA ASP A 2 -8.81 11.43 -27.00
C ASP A 2 -9.07 10.63 -25.72
N LYS A 3 -8.06 9.86 -25.29
CA LYS A 3 -8.04 9.33 -23.92
C LYS A 3 -7.86 10.52 -23.01
N ALA A 4 -8.96 11.06 -22.47
CA ALA A 4 -8.87 11.96 -21.34
C ALA A 4 -8.02 11.23 -20.29
N THR A 5 -6.86 11.77 -19.98
CA THR A 5 -5.99 11.23 -18.94
C THR A 5 -6.77 11.39 -17.64
N GLU A 6 -7.17 10.26 -17.07
CA GLU A 6 -7.86 10.25 -15.77
C GLU A 6 -6.93 10.91 -14.75
N LEU A 7 -7.36 11.96 -14.07
CA LEU A 7 -6.53 12.63 -13.08
C LEU A 7 -6.31 11.70 -11.90
N PHE A 8 -5.08 11.66 -11.41
CA PHE A 8 -4.76 10.88 -10.22
C PHE A 8 -5.52 11.46 -9.00
N PRO A 9 -6.30 10.65 -8.27
CA PRO A 9 -7.10 11.13 -7.15
C PRO A 9 -6.21 11.53 -5.96
N VAL A 10 -6.45 12.70 -5.41
CA VAL A 10 -5.83 13.17 -4.17
C VAL A 10 -6.83 12.97 -3.03
N LEU A 11 -6.39 12.33 -1.94
CA LEU A 11 -7.21 12.11 -0.75
C LEU A 11 -6.63 12.93 0.40
N GLU A 12 -7.53 13.56 1.16
CA GLU A 12 -7.15 14.32 2.35
C GLU A 12 -7.78 13.71 3.60
N THR A 13 -7.00 13.64 4.67
CA THR A 13 -7.43 13.21 5.99
C THR A 13 -7.23 14.34 6.99
N GLU A 14 -7.30 14.07 8.28
CA GLU A 14 -7.01 15.08 9.31
C GLU A 14 -5.57 15.60 9.22
N ARG A 15 -4.58 14.68 9.12
CA ARG A 15 -3.14 14.99 9.17
C ARG A 15 -2.41 14.80 7.85
N LEU A 16 -3.01 14.05 6.88
CA LEU A 16 -2.33 13.57 5.70
C LEU A 16 -2.92 14.11 4.41
N VAL A 17 -2.07 14.18 3.39
CA VAL A 17 -2.45 14.24 1.97
C VAL A 17 -1.88 13.00 1.29
N LEU A 18 -2.75 12.22 0.66
CA LEU A 18 -2.38 11.07 -0.16
C LEU A 18 -2.42 11.52 -1.61
N ARG A 19 -1.27 11.51 -2.27
CA ARG A 19 -1.08 12.06 -3.61
C ARG A 19 -0.26 11.15 -4.52
N GLU A 20 -0.24 11.48 -5.79
CA GLU A 20 0.66 10.83 -6.74
C GLU A 20 2.12 10.98 -6.29
N VAL A 21 2.88 9.88 -6.41
CA VAL A 21 4.33 9.88 -6.25
C VAL A 21 4.97 10.17 -7.60
N THR A 22 5.89 11.12 -7.63
CA THR A 22 6.59 11.55 -8.83
C THR A 22 8.11 11.37 -8.67
N ASN A 23 8.87 11.49 -9.75
CA ASN A 23 10.33 11.38 -9.71
C ASN A 23 10.99 12.43 -8.77
N LYS A 24 10.27 13.50 -8.40
CA LYS A 24 10.75 14.47 -7.41
C LYS A 24 10.81 13.89 -6.01
N ASP A 25 10.06 12.84 -5.75
CA ASP A 25 9.98 12.17 -4.46
C ASP A 25 11.00 11.01 -4.32
N ALA A 26 11.85 10.78 -5.35
CA ALA A 26 12.75 9.64 -5.41
C ALA A 26 13.69 9.55 -4.19
N GLN A 27 14.18 10.69 -3.69
CA GLN A 27 15.05 10.71 -2.51
C GLN A 27 14.31 10.20 -1.27
N GLN A 28 13.09 10.67 -1.03
CA GLN A 28 12.27 10.24 0.12
C GLN A 28 11.90 8.76 0.02
N ILE A 29 11.55 8.29 -1.19
CA ILE A 29 11.30 6.87 -1.45
C ILE A 29 12.55 6.04 -1.13
N PHE A 30 13.72 6.45 -1.63
CA PHE A 30 14.98 5.79 -1.36
C PHE A 30 15.31 5.77 0.14
N ASP A 31 15.12 6.90 0.84
CA ASP A 31 15.48 7.04 2.25
C ASP A 31 14.76 6.01 3.14
N TYR A 32 13.47 5.72 2.89
CA TYR A 32 12.77 4.74 3.71
C TYR A 32 12.81 3.31 3.15
N LEU A 33 12.95 3.12 1.83
CA LEU A 33 13.10 1.78 1.24
C LEU A 33 14.55 1.25 1.29
N SER A 34 15.52 2.05 1.73
CA SER A 34 16.86 1.59 2.10
C SER A 34 16.97 1.15 3.56
N ASP A 35 15.96 1.42 4.41
CA ASP A 35 15.94 0.99 5.81
C ASP A 35 15.58 -0.50 5.92
N GLU A 36 16.51 -1.32 6.46
CA GLU A 36 16.33 -2.77 6.62
C GLU A 36 15.08 -3.13 7.43
N GLU A 37 14.72 -2.36 8.45
CA GLU A 37 13.53 -2.61 9.27
C GLU A 37 12.23 -2.34 8.51
N VAL A 38 12.20 -1.32 7.64
CA VAL A 38 11.06 -1.04 6.75
C VAL A 38 10.91 -2.17 5.73
N MET A 39 12.03 -2.61 5.14
CA MET A 39 12.04 -3.60 4.05
C MET A 39 12.00 -5.05 4.53
N LYS A 40 12.01 -5.27 5.84
CA LYS A 40 12.09 -6.62 6.44
C LYS A 40 11.04 -7.59 5.89
N TYR A 41 9.82 -7.12 5.69
CA TYR A 41 8.66 -7.90 5.21
C TYR A 41 8.09 -7.35 3.90
N TYR A 42 8.89 -6.64 3.10
CA TYR A 42 8.43 -6.01 1.87
C TYR A 42 8.52 -6.92 0.64
N GLY A 43 9.20 -8.05 0.75
CA GLY A 43 9.43 -8.98 -0.35
C GLY A 43 10.64 -8.62 -1.25
N LEU A 44 11.20 -7.42 -1.13
CA LEU A 44 12.39 -6.97 -1.83
C LEU A 44 13.55 -6.75 -0.85
N GLU A 45 14.79 -6.79 -1.38
CA GLU A 45 15.96 -6.34 -0.62
C GLU A 45 15.90 -4.82 -0.40
N PRO A 46 16.50 -4.29 0.70
CA PRO A 46 16.64 -2.85 0.90
C PRO A 46 17.34 -2.19 -0.29
N PHE A 47 16.81 -1.06 -0.74
CA PHE A 47 17.34 -0.35 -1.90
C PHE A 47 18.76 0.15 -1.64
N LYS A 48 19.60 0.06 -2.67
CA LYS A 48 21.03 0.44 -2.62
C LYS A 48 21.32 1.68 -3.44
N THR A 49 20.44 2.01 -4.38
CA THR A 49 20.60 3.14 -5.29
C THR A 49 19.29 3.90 -5.44
N ILE A 50 19.40 5.16 -5.82
CA ILE A 50 18.22 5.99 -6.12
C ILE A 50 17.48 5.53 -7.38
N ASP A 51 18.17 4.83 -8.29
CA ASP A 51 17.55 4.28 -9.50
C ASP A 51 16.52 3.22 -9.16
N GLU A 52 16.73 2.42 -8.11
CA GLU A 52 15.73 1.46 -7.61
C GLU A 52 14.47 2.18 -7.09
N ALA A 53 14.63 3.35 -6.48
CA ALA A 53 13.48 4.17 -6.08
C ALA A 53 12.74 4.77 -7.29
N LEU A 54 13.44 5.14 -8.37
CA LEU A 54 12.83 5.58 -9.61
C LEU A 54 12.08 4.44 -10.32
N ASP A 55 12.62 3.22 -10.28
CA ASP A 55 11.95 2.03 -10.81
C ASP A 55 10.67 1.74 -10.03
N GLU A 56 10.70 1.86 -8.69
CA GLU A 56 9.52 1.70 -7.83
C GLU A 56 8.45 2.75 -8.14
N ILE A 57 8.83 4.01 -8.32
CA ILE A 57 7.92 5.09 -8.75
C ILE A 57 7.30 4.77 -10.12
N SER A 58 8.09 4.29 -11.04
CA SER A 58 7.62 3.89 -12.37
C SER A 58 6.60 2.73 -12.27
N TRP A 59 6.81 1.80 -11.35
CA TRP A 59 5.84 0.74 -11.07
C TRP A 59 4.53 1.31 -10.50
N TYR A 60 4.56 2.25 -9.54
CA TYR A 60 3.36 2.91 -9.02
C TYR A 60 2.54 3.57 -10.14
N GLN A 61 3.22 4.31 -11.02
CA GLN A 61 2.58 4.95 -12.19
C GLN A 61 1.99 3.93 -13.15
N SER A 62 2.68 2.81 -13.36
CA SER A 62 2.21 1.74 -14.24
C SER A 62 0.93 1.07 -13.71
N LEU A 63 0.80 0.90 -12.40
CA LEU A 63 -0.42 0.35 -11.78
C LEU A 63 -1.65 1.18 -12.13
N PHE A 64 -1.53 2.50 -12.00
CA PHE A 64 -2.62 3.44 -12.28
C PHE A 64 -2.94 3.49 -13.78
N ASN A 65 -1.93 3.67 -14.62
CA ASN A 65 -2.10 3.78 -16.08
C ASN A 65 -2.69 2.51 -16.70
N GLN A 66 -2.35 1.34 -16.17
CA GLN A 66 -2.86 0.05 -16.63
C GLN A 66 -4.18 -0.37 -15.94
N LYS A 67 -4.69 0.44 -15.01
CA LYS A 67 -5.89 0.14 -14.20
C LYS A 67 -5.79 -1.16 -13.39
N LYS A 68 -4.56 -1.56 -13.05
CA LYS A 68 -4.26 -2.76 -12.24
C LYS A 68 -4.19 -2.49 -10.74
N GLY A 69 -4.22 -1.22 -10.36
CA GLY A 69 -4.12 -0.76 -8.99
C GLY A 69 -3.93 0.74 -8.94
N ILE A 70 -3.58 1.23 -7.76
CA ILE A 70 -3.24 2.63 -7.50
C ILE A 70 -2.39 2.71 -6.23
N ARG A 71 -1.33 3.51 -6.24
CA ARG A 71 -0.45 3.71 -5.10
C ARG A 71 -0.28 5.18 -4.81
N TRP A 72 -0.63 5.59 -3.59
CA TRP A 72 -0.47 6.96 -3.10
C TRP A 72 0.78 7.10 -2.26
N GLY A 73 1.49 8.19 -2.43
CA GLY A 73 2.44 8.68 -1.46
C GLY A 73 1.71 9.28 -0.26
N ILE A 74 2.12 8.91 0.93
CA ILE A 74 1.61 9.46 2.18
C ILE A 74 2.45 10.69 2.51
N THR A 75 1.83 11.86 2.65
CA THR A 75 2.52 13.11 3.04
C THR A 75 1.83 13.74 4.24
N LEU A 76 2.60 14.36 5.13
CA LEU A 76 2.05 15.23 6.17
C LEU A 76 1.62 16.56 5.55
N LYS A 77 0.43 17.06 5.92
CA LYS A 77 -0.11 18.34 5.41
C LYS A 77 0.87 19.50 5.59
N GLU A 78 1.60 19.54 6.69
CA GLU A 78 2.51 20.62 7.03
C GLU A 78 3.86 20.56 6.30
N GLN A 79 4.31 19.37 5.87
CA GLN A 79 5.66 19.16 5.35
C GLN A 79 5.70 18.90 3.85
N GLY A 80 4.67 18.26 3.28
CA GLY A 80 4.57 17.96 1.86
C GLY A 80 5.51 16.87 1.33
N GLU A 81 6.45 16.38 2.16
CA GLU A 81 7.37 15.30 1.82
C GLU A 81 6.68 13.93 1.95
N VAL A 82 7.04 13.00 1.06
CA VAL A 82 6.56 11.61 1.13
C VAL A 82 7.24 10.90 2.30
N ILE A 83 6.44 10.37 3.21
CA ILE A 83 6.88 9.65 4.42
C ILE A 83 6.62 8.14 4.35
N GLY A 84 5.97 7.69 3.30
CA GLY A 84 5.60 6.30 3.05
C GLY A 84 4.66 6.19 1.88
N SER A 85 4.16 5.01 1.59
CA SER A 85 3.13 4.81 0.58
C SER A 85 2.08 3.77 1.00
N CYS A 86 0.90 3.85 0.41
CA CYS A 86 -0.15 2.86 0.56
C CYS A 86 -0.97 2.77 -0.73
N GLY A 87 -1.60 1.63 -0.97
CA GLY A 87 -2.39 1.50 -2.18
C GLY A 87 -2.87 0.09 -2.47
N PHE A 88 -3.40 -0.06 -3.67
CA PHE A 88 -3.96 -1.30 -4.18
C PHE A 88 -3.14 -1.82 -5.37
N HIS A 89 -2.99 -3.13 -5.44
CA HIS A 89 -2.36 -3.84 -6.55
C HIS A 89 -3.09 -5.17 -6.79
N ASN A 90 -2.68 -5.91 -7.80
CA ASN A 90 -3.30 -7.20 -8.16
C ASN A 90 -4.84 -7.12 -8.27
N LYS A 91 -5.36 -6.01 -8.83
CA LYS A 91 -6.80 -5.82 -9.02
C LYS A 91 -7.37 -6.85 -9.98
N VAL A 92 -8.38 -7.59 -9.52
CA VAL A 92 -9.14 -8.55 -10.33
C VAL A 92 -10.56 -7.99 -10.52
N SER A 93 -10.74 -7.19 -11.56
CA SER A 93 -11.97 -6.42 -11.79
C SER A 93 -13.22 -7.30 -11.89
N GLN A 94 -13.14 -8.48 -12.52
CA GLN A 94 -14.27 -9.42 -12.64
C GLN A 94 -14.74 -9.99 -11.29
N HIS A 95 -13.91 -9.92 -10.25
CA HIS A 95 -14.21 -10.40 -8.91
C HIS A 95 -14.31 -9.26 -7.88
N TYR A 96 -14.23 -8.01 -8.33
CA TYR A 96 -14.30 -6.81 -7.46
C TYR A 96 -13.36 -6.89 -6.27
N ARG A 97 -12.15 -7.46 -6.45
CA ARG A 97 -11.16 -7.63 -5.40
C ARG A 97 -9.80 -7.07 -5.77
N THR A 98 -9.03 -6.73 -4.76
CA THR A 98 -7.66 -6.23 -4.87
C THR A 98 -6.87 -6.58 -3.62
N GLU A 99 -5.54 -6.50 -3.72
CA GLU A 99 -4.65 -6.56 -2.58
C GLU A 99 -4.27 -5.16 -2.13
N ILE A 100 -4.09 -4.98 -0.83
CA ILE A 100 -3.59 -3.74 -0.22
C ILE A 100 -2.14 -3.91 0.21
N GLY A 101 -1.33 -2.90 -0.06
CA GLY A 101 0.03 -2.80 0.44
C GLY A 101 0.30 -1.44 1.07
N PHE A 102 1.18 -1.39 2.04
CA PHE A 102 1.55 -0.16 2.72
C PHE A 102 2.92 -0.27 3.37
N GLU A 103 3.64 0.81 3.38
CA GLU A 103 4.86 1.00 4.17
C GLU A 103 4.95 2.46 4.62
N LEU A 104 5.69 2.66 5.70
CA LEU A 104 5.90 3.97 6.31
C LEU A 104 7.33 4.06 6.83
N SER A 105 7.97 5.20 6.62
CA SER A 105 9.27 5.52 7.22
C SER A 105 9.23 5.30 8.74
N ARG A 106 10.25 4.63 9.26
CA ARG A 106 10.35 4.24 10.67
C ARG A 106 10.19 5.42 11.64
N LYS A 107 10.59 6.62 11.24
CA LYS A 107 10.43 7.86 12.02
C LYS A 107 8.98 8.17 12.40
N TYR A 108 8.03 7.63 11.64
CA TYR A 108 6.60 7.92 11.77
C TYR A 108 5.79 6.74 12.31
N TRP A 109 6.45 5.65 12.73
CA TRP A 109 5.77 4.50 13.31
C TRP A 109 5.15 4.83 14.68
N GLY A 110 4.10 4.10 15.04
CA GLY A 110 3.43 4.24 16.35
C GLY A 110 2.56 5.49 16.51
N GLN A 111 2.46 6.36 15.49
CA GLN A 111 1.72 7.63 15.56
C GLN A 111 0.30 7.54 14.95
N GLY A 112 -0.12 6.36 14.51
CA GLY A 112 -1.45 6.15 13.90
C GLY A 112 -1.57 6.61 12.45
N LEU A 113 -0.51 7.15 11.82
CA LEU A 113 -0.55 7.71 10.47
C LEU A 113 -0.83 6.66 9.40
N ALA A 114 -0.22 5.46 9.51
CA ALA A 114 -0.50 4.37 8.57
C ALA A 114 -1.98 3.96 8.64
N ARG A 115 -2.57 3.88 9.83
CA ARG A 115 -3.99 3.57 10.01
C ARG A 115 -4.87 4.61 9.31
N GLU A 116 -4.61 5.89 9.56
CA GLU A 116 -5.35 7.00 8.97
C GLU A 116 -5.29 6.99 7.42
N ALA A 117 -4.10 6.73 6.86
CA ALA A 117 -3.92 6.61 5.42
C ALA A 117 -4.70 5.43 4.83
N ILE A 118 -4.62 4.25 5.49
CA ILE A 118 -5.27 3.04 5.01
C ILE A 118 -6.80 3.16 5.11
N GLU A 119 -7.34 3.75 6.16
CA GLU A 119 -8.79 4.04 6.28
C GLU A 119 -9.28 4.87 5.10
N ALA A 120 -8.54 5.91 4.70
CA ALA A 120 -8.91 6.76 3.57
C ALA A 120 -8.91 6.00 2.23
N ILE A 121 -7.90 5.17 1.97
CA ILE A 121 -7.86 4.40 0.72
C ILE A 121 -8.89 3.26 0.70
N ILE A 122 -9.22 2.64 1.83
CA ILE A 122 -10.31 1.65 1.92
C ILE A 122 -11.62 2.30 1.53
N GLN A 123 -11.95 3.47 2.10
CA GLN A 123 -13.15 4.21 1.74
C GLN A 123 -13.17 4.52 0.23
N TYR A 124 -12.09 5.07 -0.31
CA TYR A 124 -11.98 5.33 -1.74
C TYR A 124 -12.18 4.07 -2.59
N GLY A 125 -11.57 2.96 -2.20
CA GLY A 125 -11.69 1.68 -2.90
C GLY A 125 -13.13 1.16 -2.96
N MET A 126 -13.85 1.23 -1.85
CA MET A 126 -15.24 0.77 -1.76
C MET A 126 -16.22 1.69 -2.49
N GLU A 127 -16.02 3.02 -2.43
CA GLU A 127 -16.94 4.00 -3.01
C GLU A 127 -16.67 4.23 -4.51
N TYR A 128 -15.42 4.40 -4.92
CA TYR A 128 -15.06 4.85 -6.27
C TYR A 128 -14.50 3.76 -7.17
N MET A 129 -13.81 2.74 -6.60
CA MET A 129 -13.27 1.63 -7.38
C MET A 129 -14.21 0.42 -7.43
N THR A 130 -15.40 0.51 -6.80
CA THR A 130 -16.41 -0.55 -6.71
C THR A 130 -15.87 -1.87 -6.15
N LEU A 131 -14.91 -1.80 -5.24
CA LEU A 131 -14.36 -2.99 -4.60
C LEU A 131 -15.40 -3.61 -3.66
N HIS A 132 -15.46 -4.94 -3.69
CA HIS A 132 -16.24 -5.73 -2.74
C HIS A 132 -15.34 -6.37 -1.68
N ARG A 133 -14.08 -6.66 -2.06
CA ARG A 133 -13.13 -7.36 -1.18
C ARG A 133 -11.74 -6.73 -1.32
N ILE A 134 -11.13 -6.44 -0.19
CA ILE A 134 -9.74 -6.02 -0.08
C ILE A 134 -8.99 -7.09 0.69
N GLU A 135 -7.88 -7.58 0.14
CA GLU A 135 -7.03 -8.61 0.73
C GLU A 135 -5.73 -8.01 1.23
N ALA A 136 -5.21 -8.52 2.36
CA ALA A 136 -3.86 -8.21 2.83
C ALA A 136 -3.10 -9.52 3.06
N LEU A 137 -1.93 -9.63 2.43
CA LEU A 137 -1.03 -10.76 2.58
C LEU A 137 0.12 -10.35 3.51
N ILE A 138 0.27 -11.05 4.64
CA ILE A 138 1.18 -10.61 5.70
C ILE A 138 1.98 -11.81 6.19
N GLU A 139 3.30 -11.69 6.21
CA GLU A 139 4.18 -12.70 6.80
C GLU A 139 3.84 -12.94 8.28
N PRO A 140 3.79 -14.21 8.77
CA PRO A 140 3.45 -14.53 10.16
C PRO A 140 4.28 -13.77 11.21
N PRO A 141 5.58 -13.48 11.03
CA PRO A 141 6.34 -12.70 12.01
C PRO A 141 6.06 -11.18 11.98
N ASN A 142 5.35 -10.65 10.98
CA ASN A 142 5.00 -9.22 10.87
C ASN A 142 3.81 -8.85 11.77
N LEU A 143 3.99 -8.93 13.07
CA LEU A 143 2.95 -8.64 14.06
C LEU A 143 2.41 -7.20 13.98
N PRO A 144 3.23 -6.16 13.70
CA PRO A 144 2.70 -4.79 13.57
C PRO A 144 1.65 -4.65 12.47
N SER A 145 1.92 -5.20 11.27
CA SER A 145 0.98 -5.15 10.15
C SER A 145 -0.29 -5.97 10.43
N GLN A 146 -0.16 -7.15 11.05
CA GLN A 146 -1.33 -7.94 11.46
C GLN A 146 -2.25 -7.15 12.39
N ARG A 147 -1.70 -6.56 13.46
CA ARG A 147 -2.48 -5.74 14.40
C ARG A 147 -3.12 -4.52 13.74
N LEU A 148 -2.45 -3.95 12.74
CA LEU A 148 -2.97 -2.80 12.00
C LEU A 148 -4.20 -3.18 11.19
N VAL A 149 -4.11 -4.25 10.37
CA VAL A 149 -5.25 -4.68 9.54
C VAL A 149 -6.41 -5.22 10.40
N GLU A 150 -6.13 -5.91 11.50
CA GLU A 150 -7.15 -6.35 12.46
C GLU A 150 -7.91 -5.17 13.08
N LYS A 151 -7.21 -4.08 13.44
CA LYS A 151 -7.84 -2.84 13.93
C LYS A 151 -8.66 -2.11 12.87
N LEU A 152 -8.40 -2.36 11.59
CA LEU A 152 -9.13 -1.85 10.45
C LEU A 152 -10.34 -2.74 10.07
N GLY A 153 -10.59 -3.80 10.83
CA GLY A 153 -11.72 -4.70 10.61
C GLY A 153 -11.43 -5.88 9.69
N PHE A 154 -10.19 -6.07 9.26
CA PHE A 154 -9.85 -7.25 8.47
C PHE A 154 -9.95 -8.53 9.29
N THR A 155 -10.48 -9.57 8.68
CA THR A 155 -10.58 -10.93 9.24
C THR A 155 -9.47 -11.82 8.66
N ARG A 156 -8.74 -12.54 9.52
CA ARG A 156 -7.75 -13.53 9.08
C ARG A 156 -8.48 -14.79 8.63
N GLU A 157 -8.33 -15.16 7.37
CA GLU A 157 -9.00 -16.32 6.77
C GLU A 157 -8.13 -17.58 6.78
N GLY A 158 -6.82 -17.46 6.78
CA GLY A 158 -5.95 -18.64 6.76
C GLY A 158 -4.47 -18.36 6.58
N LEU A 159 -3.71 -19.45 6.43
CA LEU A 159 -2.29 -19.46 6.12
C LEU A 159 -2.07 -20.06 4.73
N LEU A 160 -1.47 -19.29 3.87
CA LEU A 160 -0.96 -19.71 2.57
C LEU A 160 0.48 -20.19 2.76
N ARG A 161 0.74 -21.49 2.58
CA ARG A 161 2.08 -22.07 2.78
C ARG A 161 2.90 -21.96 1.52
N ASP A 162 4.18 -21.57 1.67
CA ASP A 162 5.15 -21.44 0.57
C ASP A 162 4.59 -20.63 -0.61
N TYR A 163 3.93 -19.50 -0.27
CA TYR A 163 3.11 -18.75 -1.21
C TYR A 163 3.92 -17.82 -2.11
N GLU A 164 4.95 -17.19 -1.55
CA GLU A 164 5.85 -16.33 -2.31
C GLU A 164 7.29 -16.82 -2.19
N PHE A 165 8.05 -16.63 -3.27
CA PHE A 165 9.50 -16.86 -3.28
C PHE A 165 10.19 -15.49 -3.27
N THR A 166 10.70 -15.09 -2.11
CA THR A 166 11.37 -13.80 -1.91
C THR A 166 12.70 -13.99 -1.18
N LYS A 167 13.68 -13.18 -1.48
CA LYS A 167 14.99 -13.20 -0.81
C LYS A 167 15.61 -14.61 -0.73
N GLY A 168 15.42 -15.43 -1.79
CA GLY A 168 16.00 -16.77 -1.92
C GLY A 168 15.30 -17.88 -1.13
N LYS A 169 14.13 -17.64 -0.56
CA LYS A 169 13.35 -18.63 0.20
C LYS A 169 11.86 -18.53 -0.12
N PHE A 170 11.11 -19.58 0.22
CA PHE A 170 9.65 -19.54 0.22
C PHE A 170 9.13 -18.98 1.53
N ASP A 171 8.18 -18.05 1.43
CA ASP A 171 7.53 -17.43 2.57
C ASP A 171 6.06 -17.83 2.67
N ASN A 172 5.64 -18.11 3.90
CA ASN A 172 4.24 -18.31 4.23
C ASN A 172 3.57 -16.94 4.46
N LEU A 173 2.32 -16.78 4.01
CA LEU A 173 1.57 -15.56 4.23
C LEU A 173 0.24 -15.86 4.92
N PHE A 174 -0.13 -15.07 5.93
CA PHE A 174 -1.51 -15.00 6.36
C PHE A 174 -2.31 -14.18 5.35
N ILE A 175 -3.46 -14.70 4.94
CA ILE A 175 -4.44 -13.94 4.18
C ILE A 175 -5.47 -13.35 5.12
N TYR A 176 -5.60 -12.04 5.03
CA TYR A 176 -6.63 -11.22 5.69
C TYR A 176 -7.56 -10.64 4.63
N SER A 177 -8.82 -10.42 4.97
CA SER A 177 -9.79 -9.79 4.08
C SER A 177 -10.67 -8.79 4.80
N LEU A 178 -11.09 -7.76 4.07
CA LEU A 178 -12.13 -6.82 4.45
C LEU A 178 -13.18 -6.81 3.33
N LEU A 179 -14.41 -7.10 3.67
CA LEU A 179 -15.53 -7.07 2.74
C LEU A 179 -16.26 -5.73 2.83
N LYS A 180 -16.88 -5.32 1.73
CA LYS A 180 -17.72 -4.12 1.72
C LYS A 180 -18.81 -4.17 2.79
N THR A 181 -19.42 -5.33 2.98
CA THR A 181 -20.45 -5.59 4.02
C THR A 181 -19.93 -5.44 5.45
N ASP A 182 -18.63 -5.59 5.69
CA ASP A 182 -18.03 -5.42 7.02
C ASP A 182 -17.91 -3.93 7.39
N VAL A 183 -17.86 -3.05 6.39
CA VAL A 183 -17.70 -1.58 6.56
C VAL A 183 -19.06 -0.89 6.64
N GLU A 184 -20.11 -1.46 6.03
CA GLU A 184 -21.46 -0.89 5.98
C GLU A 184 -22.30 -1.17 7.25
N ASN A 185 -21.80 -2.00 8.17
CA ASN A 185 -22.43 -2.32 9.46
C ASN A 185 -21.78 -1.55 10.61
#